data_dfdb064b593f01858998ec7583f754b6
#
_entry.id   dfdb064b593f01858998ec7583f754b6
#
_cell.length_a   1.000
_cell.length_b   1.000
_cell.length_c   1.000
_cell.angle_alpha   90.00
_cell.angle_beta   90.00
_cell.angle_gamma   90.00
#
_symmetry.space_group_name_H-M   'P 1'
#
loop_
_entity.id
_entity.type
_entity.pdbx_description
1 polymer ?
#
loop_
_entity_poly.entity_id
_entity_poly.type
_entity_poly.pdbx_seq_one_letter_code
_entity_poly.pdbx_strand_id
1 'polypeptide(L)' 'MGFQVHVVVQWSTKPTDAQMATLSDHFEDVEHAHGSKVISITEHVSVTDEADAIGFVRALLLDAAPKGSTITSISADAD' A
#
# COMPACT_ATOMS: atom_id res chain seq x y z
N MET A 1 11.48 11.93 12.54
CA MET A 1 11.41 12.28 11.12
C MET A 1 11.08 11.05 10.31
N GLY A 2 10.27 11.21 9.29
CA GLY A 2 9.89 10.11 8.44
C GLY A 2 9.03 10.58 7.28
N PHE A 3 8.42 9.63 6.61
CA PHE A 3 7.53 9.91 5.49
C PHE A 3 6.22 9.15 5.66
N GLN A 4 5.12 9.78 5.22
CA GLN A 4 3.87 9.07 5.00
C GLN A 4 3.79 8.71 3.53
N VAL A 5 3.73 7.42 3.24
CA VAL A 5 3.66 6.91 1.87
C VAL A 5 2.23 6.54 1.56
N HIS A 6 1.72 7.12 0.47
CA HIS A 6 0.37 6.87 -0.03
C HIS A 6 0.46 6.07 -1.31
N VAL A 7 -0.21 4.94 -1.34
CA VAL A 7 -0.21 4.04 -2.49
C VAL A 7 -1.64 3.74 -2.91
N VAL A 8 -1.88 3.82 -4.21
CA VAL A 8 -3.15 3.36 -4.79
C VAL A 8 -2.83 2.15 -5.68
N VAL A 9 -3.46 1.02 -5.37
CA VAL A 9 -3.22 -0.24 -6.06
C VAL A 9 -4.51 -0.72 -6.69
N GLN A 10 -4.44 -1.12 -7.94
CA GLN A 10 -5.56 -1.75 -8.63
C GLN A 10 -5.33 -3.26 -8.70
N TRP A 11 -6.29 -4.04 -8.23
CA TRP A 11 -6.26 -5.49 -8.29
C TRP A 11 -7.00 -5.99 -9.52
N SER A 12 -6.64 -7.19 -10.00
CA SER A 12 -7.31 -7.82 -11.13
C SER A 12 -8.68 -8.39 -10.73
N THR A 13 -8.86 -8.71 -9.46
CA THR A 13 -10.11 -9.22 -8.89
C THR A 13 -10.44 -8.48 -7.60
N LYS A 14 -11.70 -8.57 -7.18
CA LYS A 14 -12.10 -7.97 -5.89
C LYS A 14 -11.34 -8.63 -4.75
N PRO A 15 -10.81 -7.83 -3.80
CA PRO A 15 -10.14 -8.39 -2.63
C PRO A 15 -11.10 -9.23 -1.79
N THR A 16 -10.61 -10.34 -1.26
CA THR A 16 -11.34 -11.13 -0.28
C THR A 16 -11.12 -10.57 1.12
N ASP A 17 -11.97 -10.96 2.07
CA ASP A 17 -11.80 -10.54 3.46
C ASP A 17 -10.46 -10.98 4.02
N ALA A 18 -10.00 -12.18 3.67
CA ALA A 18 -8.70 -12.69 4.09
C ALA A 18 -7.55 -11.85 3.53
N GLN A 19 -7.65 -11.43 2.26
CA GLN A 19 -6.65 -10.58 1.62
C GLN A 19 -6.62 -9.20 2.28
N MET A 20 -7.77 -8.61 2.58
CA MET A 20 -7.85 -7.32 3.27
C MET A 20 -7.27 -7.41 4.68
N ALA A 21 -7.51 -8.50 5.40
CA ALA A 21 -6.93 -8.72 6.72
C ALA A 21 -5.40 -8.80 6.65
N THR A 22 -4.86 -9.47 5.63
CA THR A 22 -3.42 -9.56 5.40
C THR A 22 -2.81 -8.18 5.17
N LEU A 23 -3.45 -7.35 4.34
CA LEU A 23 -2.98 -5.98 4.10
C LEU A 23 -3.03 -5.14 5.37
N SER A 24 -4.09 -5.26 6.16
CA SER A 24 -4.21 -4.52 7.42
C SER A 24 -3.16 -4.91 8.45
N ASP A 25 -2.68 -6.16 8.39
CA ASP A 25 -1.59 -6.62 9.26
C ASP A 25 -0.23 -6.05 8.81
N HIS A 26 -0.06 -5.78 7.51
CA HIS A 26 1.21 -5.30 6.96
C HIS A 26 1.32 -3.78 6.92
N PHE A 27 0.18 -3.08 6.82
CA PHE A 27 0.16 -1.64 6.65
C PHE A 27 -0.64 -0.96 7.74
N GLU A 28 -0.25 0.27 8.07
CA GLU A 28 -0.87 1.05 9.14
C GLU A 28 -2.31 1.42 8.82
N ASP A 29 -2.57 1.85 7.58
CA ASP A 29 -3.91 2.27 7.17
C ASP A 29 -4.21 1.75 5.78
N VAL A 30 -5.31 1.00 5.66
CA VAL A 30 -5.75 0.42 4.40
C VAL A 30 -7.22 0.78 4.19
N GLU A 31 -7.52 1.44 3.08
CA GLU A 31 -8.88 1.83 2.72
C GLU A 31 -9.32 1.12 1.45
N HIS A 32 -10.55 0.64 1.46
CA HIS A 32 -11.12 -0.07 0.33
C HIS A 32 -12.61 0.21 0.24
N ALA A 33 -13.04 0.80 -0.87
CA ALA A 33 -14.47 1.00 -1.13
C ALA A 33 -15.14 -0.34 -1.43
N HIS A 34 -16.29 -0.59 -0.82
CA HIS A 34 -17.02 -1.85 -0.99
C HIS A 34 -17.27 -2.14 -2.49
N GLY A 35 -16.89 -3.33 -2.91
CA GLY A 35 -17.05 -3.77 -4.30
C GLY A 35 -16.01 -3.23 -5.28
N SER A 36 -15.07 -2.42 -4.81
CA SER A 36 -14.01 -1.86 -5.65
C SER A 36 -12.82 -2.81 -5.75
N LYS A 37 -12.11 -2.73 -6.87
CA LYS A 37 -10.82 -3.40 -7.07
C LYS A 37 -9.64 -2.49 -6.76
N VAL A 38 -9.91 -1.27 -6.31
CA VAL A 38 -8.89 -0.27 -5.99
C VAL A 38 -8.75 -0.17 -4.49
N ILE A 39 -7.51 -0.22 -4.01
CA ILE A 39 -7.17 -0.15 -2.59
C ILE A 39 -6.22 1.00 -2.37
N SER A 40 -6.50 1.84 -1.37
CA SER A 40 -5.62 2.93 -0.95
C SER A 40 -4.93 2.54 0.34
N ILE A 41 -3.60 2.69 0.37
CA ILE A 41 -2.78 2.31 1.51
C ILE A 41 -1.97 3.51 1.95
N THR A 42 -1.90 3.74 3.27
CA THR A 42 -1.04 4.75 3.87
C THR A 42 -0.15 4.06 4.90
N GLU A 43 1.16 4.29 4.81
CA GLU A 43 2.13 3.71 5.73
C GLU A 43 3.14 4.76 6.14
N HIS A 44 3.46 4.81 7.43
CA HIS A 44 4.51 5.68 7.95
C HIS A 44 5.84 4.92 7.97
N VAL A 45 6.87 5.53 7.39
CA VAL A 45 8.20 4.92 7.30
C VAL A 45 9.23 5.87 7.87
N SER A 46 10.00 5.39 8.85
CA SER A 46 11.05 6.18 9.51
C SER A 46 12.38 6.06 8.77
N VAL A 47 12.49 6.78 7.67
CA VAL A 47 13.72 6.87 6.87
C VAL A 47 13.98 8.34 6.53
N THR A 48 15.19 8.64 6.06
CA THR A 48 15.59 10.01 5.76
C THR A 48 15.46 10.38 4.29
N ASP A 49 15.17 9.41 3.44
CA ASP A 49 15.13 9.60 1.99
C ASP A 49 13.78 9.16 1.43
N GLU A 50 13.18 9.99 0.59
CA GLU A 50 11.88 9.72 -0.03
C GLU A 50 11.93 8.44 -0.90
N ALA A 51 12.99 8.26 -1.65
CA ALA A 51 13.13 7.07 -2.52
C ALA A 51 13.20 5.80 -1.68
N ASP A 52 13.85 5.83 -0.53
CA ASP A 52 13.92 4.70 0.40
C ASP A 52 12.54 4.38 0.98
N ALA A 53 11.77 5.42 1.32
CA ALA A 53 10.40 5.24 1.84
C ALA A 53 9.51 4.55 0.80
N ILE A 54 9.54 5.03 -0.44
CA ILE A 54 8.77 4.47 -1.53
C ILE A 54 9.20 3.03 -1.82
N GLY A 55 10.50 2.78 -1.85
CA GLY A 55 11.05 1.45 -2.11
C GLY A 55 10.65 0.43 -1.02
N PHE A 56 10.66 0.86 0.24
CA PHE A 56 10.26 0.02 1.36
C PHE A 56 8.79 -0.41 1.25
N VAL A 57 7.90 0.55 1.01
CA VAL A 57 6.46 0.27 0.89
C VAL A 57 6.17 -0.57 -0.35
N ARG A 58 6.85 -0.29 -1.46
CA ARG A 58 6.71 -1.09 -2.69
C ARG A 58 7.10 -2.55 -2.45
N ALA A 59 8.19 -2.80 -1.74
CA ALA A 59 8.64 -4.15 -1.43
C ALA A 59 7.63 -4.89 -0.53
N LEU A 60 7.10 -4.22 0.48
CA LEU A 60 6.06 -4.79 1.33
C LEU A 60 4.80 -5.14 0.52
N LEU A 61 4.43 -4.25 -0.39
CA LEU A 61 3.24 -4.44 -1.22
C LEU A 61 3.40 -5.63 -2.17
N LEU A 62 4.58 -5.80 -2.77
CA LEU A 62 4.85 -6.94 -3.65
C LEU A 62 4.71 -8.27 -2.92
N ASP A 63 5.05 -8.31 -1.63
CA ASP A 63 4.88 -9.52 -0.83
C ASP A 63 3.42 -9.74 -0.40
N ALA A 64 2.67 -8.67 -0.16
CA ALA A 64 1.32 -8.76 0.37
C ALA A 64 0.23 -8.82 -0.70
N ALA A 65 0.47 -8.21 -1.87
CA ALA A 65 -0.51 -8.14 -2.94
C ALA A 65 -0.46 -9.38 -3.84
N PRO A 66 -1.61 -9.83 -4.38
CA PRO A 66 -1.65 -10.97 -5.29
C PRO A 66 -1.06 -10.62 -6.66
N LYS A 67 -0.75 -11.65 -7.44
CA LYS A 67 -0.35 -11.48 -8.83
C LYS A 67 -1.43 -10.75 -9.61
N GLY A 68 -1.01 -9.89 -10.53
CA GLY A 68 -1.93 -9.09 -11.34
C GLY A 68 -2.28 -7.75 -10.72
N SER A 69 -1.78 -7.46 -9.52
CA SER A 69 -1.95 -6.14 -8.90
C SER A 69 -1.06 -5.12 -9.59
N THR A 70 -1.57 -3.91 -9.77
CA THR A 70 -0.83 -2.81 -10.40
C THR A 70 -0.84 -1.61 -9.47
N ILE A 71 0.33 -1.07 -9.18
CA ILE A 71 0.45 0.20 -8.47
C ILE A 71 0.12 1.31 -9.45
N THR A 72 -1.00 2.00 -9.23
CA THR A 72 -1.42 3.10 -10.10
C THR A 72 -0.86 4.44 -9.66
N SER A 73 -0.56 4.58 -8.38
CA SER A 73 0.02 5.81 -7.82
C SER A 73 0.77 5.46 -6.54
N ILE A 74 1.93 6.09 -6.37
CA ILE A 74 2.70 6.00 -5.12
C ILE A 74 3.41 7.33 -4.90
N SER A 75 3.27 7.87 -3.70
CA SER A 75 3.90 9.13 -3.33
C SER A 75 4.29 9.10 -1.85
N ALA A 76 5.24 9.94 -1.48
CA ALA A 76 5.67 10.07 -0.11
C ALA A 76 5.69 11.54 0.29
N ASP A 77 5.13 11.83 1.46
CA ASP A 77 5.11 13.17 2.05
C ASP A 77 5.90 13.15 3.35
N ALA A 78 6.78 14.12 3.52
CA ALA A 78 7.55 14.26 4.76
C ALA A 78 6.62 14.65 5.92
N ASP A 79 6.88 14.06 7.06
CA ASP A 79 6.17 14.39 8.31
C ASP A 79 6.56 15.77 8.83
#